data_b9702848812f7d25926f1ff12fbd160d
#
_entry.id   b9702848812f7d25926f1ff12fbd160d
#
_cell.length_a   1.000
_cell.length_b   1.000
_cell.length_c   1.000
_cell.angle_alpha   90.00
_cell.angle_beta   90.00
_cell.angle_gamma   90.00
#
_symmetry.space_group_name_H-M   'P 1'
#
loop_
_entity.id
_entity.type
_entity.pdbx_description
1 polymer ?
#
loop_
_entity_poly.entity_id
_entity_poly.type
_entity_poly.pdbx_seq_one_letter_code
_entity_poly.pdbx_strand_id
1 'polypeptide(L)'
;MAGVSIHVVDVSRGVVAAGMQVELHAIGVGGKLELLAKGATDATGLLNRPELSKPFVPGGYVAVFHVADFYRAQGVALAAVPFLDVVRFDFGIAEPAQHYHLPFKCTPWGYSCFRGGA
;
A
#
# COMPACT_ATOMS: atom_id res chain seq x y z
N MET A 1 20.18 3.37 0.48
CA MET A 1 19.33 2.50 1.31
C MET A 1 18.36 1.78 0.40
N ALA A 2 18.25 0.48 0.55
CA ALA A 2 17.35 -0.33 -0.28
C ALA A 2 15.99 -0.52 0.40
N GLY A 3 15.08 -1.23 -0.26
CA GLY A 3 13.80 -1.62 0.31
C GLY A 3 12.63 -0.76 -0.16
N VAL A 4 11.47 -1.08 0.39
CA VAL A 4 10.21 -0.40 0.11
C VAL A 4 9.61 0.07 1.43
N SER A 5 9.05 1.25 1.45
CA SER A 5 8.22 1.71 2.57
C SER A 5 6.86 2.14 2.03
N ILE A 6 5.80 1.82 2.78
CA ILE A 6 4.43 2.14 2.41
C ILE A 6 3.81 2.88 3.58
N HIS A 7 3.37 4.10 3.34
CA HIS A 7 2.76 4.96 4.35
C HIS A 7 1.37 5.37 3.90
N VAL A 8 0.37 5.17 4.76
CA VAL A 8 -1.03 5.39 4.41
C VAL A 8 -1.59 6.53 5.23
N VAL A 9 -2.25 7.46 4.55
CA VAL A 9 -2.87 8.63 5.16
C VAL A 9 -4.35 8.66 4.78
N ASP A 10 -5.21 8.87 5.76
CA ASP A 10 -6.63 9.15 5.57
C ASP A 10 -6.80 10.66 5.43
N VAL A 11 -6.87 11.12 4.18
CA VAL A 11 -6.97 12.55 3.89
C VAL A 11 -8.33 13.12 4.31
N SER A 12 -9.39 12.29 4.29
CA SER A 12 -10.74 12.75 4.65
C SER A 12 -10.83 13.21 6.11
N ARG A 13 -9.99 12.65 6.99
CA ARG A 13 -9.94 13.04 8.40
C ARG A 13 -8.63 13.74 8.78
N GLY A 14 -7.66 13.80 7.86
CA GLY A 14 -6.39 14.47 8.11
C GLY A 14 -5.49 13.74 9.10
N VAL A 15 -5.54 12.42 9.15
CA VAL A 15 -4.76 11.59 10.06
C VAL A 15 -4.12 10.43 9.30
N VAL A 16 -3.09 9.80 9.89
CA VAL A 16 -2.55 8.57 9.34
C VAL A 16 -3.59 7.46 9.43
N ALA A 17 -3.57 6.54 8.48
CA ALA A 17 -4.49 5.41 8.46
C ALA A 17 -3.84 4.22 9.17
N ALA A 18 -4.13 4.07 10.45
CA ALA A 18 -3.68 2.93 11.24
C ALA A 18 -4.69 1.79 11.11
N GLY A 19 -4.21 0.57 10.85
CA GLY A 19 -5.06 -0.61 10.78
C GLY A 19 -5.57 -0.96 9.37
N MET A 20 -5.06 -0.32 8.32
CA MET A 20 -5.42 -0.71 6.96
C MET A 20 -4.63 -1.95 6.54
N GLN A 21 -5.33 -2.95 6.01
CA GLN A 21 -4.67 -4.13 5.44
C GLN A 21 -4.01 -3.75 4.11
N VAL A 22 -2.72 -4.05 4.01
CA VAL A 22 -1.90 -3.76 2.83
C VAL A 22 -1.12 -5.01 2.46
N GLU A 23 -0.98 -5.26 1.16
CA GLU A 23 -0.20 -6.38 0.64
C GLU A 23 0.80 -5.87 -0.37
N LEU A 24 1.94 -6.54 -0.45
CA LEU A 24 2.92 -6.31 -1.51
C LEU A 24 3.17 -7.62 -2.24
N HIS A 25 3.03 -7.61 -3.55
CA HIS A 25 3.24 -8.76 -4.41
C HIS A 25 4.29 -8.46 -5.45
N ALA A 26 5.05 -9.50 -5.84
CA ALA A 26 5.86 -9.47 -7.06
C ALA A 26 5.01 -9.95 -8.24
N ILE A 27 5.23 -9.37 -9.41
CA ILE A 27 4.60 -9.83 -10.65
C ILE A 27 5.58 -10.79 -11.32
N GLY A 28 5.20 -12.05 -11.39
CA GLY A 28 6.00 -13.09 -12.00
C GLY A 28 5.64 -13.32 -13.46
N VAL A 29 6.14 -14.44 -14.00
CA VAL A 29 5.91 -14.88 -15.38
C VAL A 29 4.40 -15.03 -15.62
N GLY A 30 3.92 -14.48 -16.75
CA GLY A 30 2.51 -14.53 -17.11
C GLY A 30 1.63 -13.64 -16.26
N GLY A 31 2.21 -12.69 -15.51
CA GLY A 31 1.46 -11.78 -14.65
C GLY A 31 1.03 -12.40 -13.32
N LYS A 32 1.55 -13.58 -12.98
CA LYS A 32 1.17 -14.26 -11.74
C LYS A 32 1.74 -13.50 -10.54
N LEU A 33 0.89 -13.26 -9.53
CA LEU A 33 1.30 -12.54 -8.33
C LEU A 33 1.89 -13.50 -7.31
N GLU A 34 2.97 -13.07 -6.67
CA GLU A 34 3.59 -13.76 -5.55
C GLU A 34 3.54 -12.83 -4.35
N LEU A 35 2.86 -13.25 -3.28
CA LEU A 35 2.77 -12.46 -2.05
C LEU A 35 4.13 -12.39 -1.37
N LEU A 36 4.61 -11.17 -1.13
CA LEU A 36 5.90 -10.93 -0.46
C LEU A 36 5.72 -10.47 0.98
N ALA A 37 4.72 -9.64 1.24
CA ALA A 37 4.45 -9.13 2.58
C ALA A 37 3.00 -8.72 2.68
N LYS A 38 2.42 -8.86 3.88
CA LYS A 38 1.08 -8.36 4.18
C LYS A 38 0.97 -8.04 5.66
N GLY A 39 0.06 -7.15 5.99
CA GLY A 39 -0.25 -6.79 7.37
C GLY A 39 -1.10 -5.55 7.43
N ALA A 40 -1.47 -5.19 8.64
CA ALA A 40 -2.14 -3.93 8.90
C ALA A 40 -1.11 -2.83 9.13
N THR A 41 -1.40 -1.62 8.66
CA THR A 41 -0.56 -0.46 8.99
C THR A 41 -0.54 -0.24 10.49
N ASP A 42 0.60 0.21 11.00
CA ASP A 42 0.76 0.46 12.44
C ASP A 42 0.22 1.83 12.85
N ALA A 43 0.45 2.23 14.10
CA ALA A 43 -0.06 3.48 14.64
C ALA A 43 0.47 4.72 13.91
N THR A 44 1.57 4.61 13.16
CA THR A 44 2.14 5.71 12.37
C THR A 44 1.67 5.68 10.93
N GLY A 45 0.85 4.71 10.54
CA GLY A 45 0.39 4.53 9.16
C GLY A 45 1.35 3.75 8.28
N LEU A 46 2.41 3.20 8.82
CA LEU A 46 3.39 2.43 8.06
C LEU A 46 3.06 0.95 8.05
N LEU A 47 3.30 0.31 6.92
CA LEU A 47 3.33 -1.15 6.87
C LEU A 47 4.69 -1.60 7.40
N ASN A 48 4.71 -2.03 8.66
CA ASN A 48 5.94 -2.39 9.36
C ASN A 48 6.18 -3.90 9.25
N ARG A 49 6.84 -4.31 8.17
CA ARG A 49 7.18 -5.72 7.91
C ARG A 49 8.65 -5.85 7.57
N PRO A 50 9.36 -6.82 8.16
CA PRO A 50 10.80 -7.01 7.89
C PRO A 50 11.09 -7.33 6.42
N GLU A 51 10.16 -7.95 5.71
CA GLU A 51 10.31 -8.27 4.29
C GLU A 51 10.51 -7.03 3.42
N LEU A 52 10.07 -5.86 3.88
CA LEU A 52 10.20 -4.61 3.13
C LEU A 52 11.59 -3.98 3.24
N SER A 53 12.40 -4.40 4.19
CA SER A 53 13.73 -3.81 4.46
C SER A 53 14.86 -4.46 3.66
N LYS A 54 14.52 -5.27 2.67
CA LYS A 54 15.49 -5.99 1.85
C LYS A 54 15.59 -5.38 0.47
N PRO A 55 16.73 -5.54 -0.23
CA PRO A 55 16.76 -5.19 -1.65
C PRO A 55 15.79 -6.07 -2.44
N PHE A 56 15.06 -5.45 -3.36
CA PHE A 56 14.14 -6.17 -4.24
C PHE A 56 14.79 -6.36 -5.60
N VAL A 57 14.52 -7.48 -6.27
CA VAL A 57 15.01 -7.69 -7.62
C VAL A 57 14.30 -6.73 -8.59
N PRO A 58 14.97 -6.27 -9.65
CA PRO A 58 14.30 -5.45 -10.66
C PRO A 58 13.10 -6.17 -11.25
N GLY A 59 12.00 -5.46 -11.43
CA GLY A 59 10.79 -6.02 -12.00
C GLY A 59 9.56 -5.28 -11.59
N GLY A 60 8.39 -5.85 -11.90
CA GLY A 60 7.09 -5.30 -11.57
C GLY A 60 6.58 -5.80 -10.23
N TYR A 61 5.88 -4.94 -9.54
CA TYR A 61 5.30 -5.20 -8.22
C TYR A 61 3.90 -4.60 -8.13
N VAL A 62 3.09 -5.12 -7.21
CA VAL A 62 1.75 -4.61 -6.94
C VAL A 62 1.60 -4.39 -5.45
N ALA A 63 1.23 -3.17 -5.06
CA ALA A 63 0.76 -2.88 -3.71
C ALA A 63 -0.77 -2.90 -3.71
N VAL A 64 -1.37 -3.58 -2.74
CA VAL A 64 -2.82 -3.73 -2.62
C VAL A 64 -3.28 -3.10 -1.31
N PHE A 65 -4.28 -2.22 -1.40
CA PHE A 65 -4.79 -1.47 -0.25
C PHE A 65 -6.27 -1.77 -0.09
N HIS A 66 -6.65 -2.28 1.08
CA HIS A 66 -8.05 -2.62 1.38
C HIS A 66 -8.77 -1.40 1.98
N VAL A 67 -9.15 -0.47 1.13
CA VAL A 67 -9.65 0.85 1.52
C VAL A 67 -11.03 0.76 2.17
N ALA A 68 -11.99 0.10 1.51
CA ALA A 68 -13.37 0.05 2.04
C ALA A 68 -13.42 -0.66 3.40
N ASP A 69 -12.71 -1.77 3.55
CA ASP A 69 -12.65 -2.50 4.82
C ASP A 69 -12.10 -1.61 5.93
N PHE A 70 -11.08 -0.81 5.62
CA PHE A 70 -10.51 0.12 6.58
C PHE A 70 -11.58 1.12 7.06
N TYR A 71 -12.29 1.76 6.14
CA TYR A 71 -13.28 2.77 6.51
C TYR A 71 -14.46 2.17 7.26
N ARG A 72 -14.90 0.96 6.90
CA ARG A 72 -15.94 0.27 7.66
C ARG A 72 -15.49 -0.02 9.09
N ALA A 73 -14.26 -0.48 9.26
CA ALA A 73 -13.71 -0.74 10.59
C ALA A 73 -13.57 0.55 11.42
N GLN A 74 -13.43 1.71 10.76
CA GLN A 74 -13.42 3.00 11.44
C GLN A 74 -14.82 3.55 11.74
N GLY A 75 -15.86 2.81 11.40
CA GLY A 75 -17.24 3.23 11.65
C GLY A 75 -17.81 4.18 10.60
N VAL A 76 -17.14 4.33 9.48
CA VAL A 76 -17.65 5.16 8.38
C VAL A 76 -18.75 4.39 7.64
N ALA A 77 -19.91 5.02 7.46
CA ALA A 77 -21.02 4.42 6.74
C ALA A 77 -20.72 4.46 5.23
N LEU A 78 -20.59 3.27 4.63
CA LEU A 78 -20.42 3.11 3.21
C LEU A 78 -21.64 2.40 2.63
N ALA A 79 -21.89 2.60 1.33
CA ALA A 79 -22.90 1.81 0.62
C ALA A 79 -22.50 0.32 0.66
N ALA A 80 -23.48 -0.58 0.49
CA ALA A 80 -23.21 -2.03 0.47
C ALA A 80 -22.20 -2.38 -0.60
N VAL A 81 -22.27 -1.70 -1.76
CA VAL A 81 -21.20 -1.75 -2.78
C VAL A 81 -20.47 -0.42 -2.71
N PRO A 82 -19.28 -0.38 -2.09
CA PRO A 82 -18.56 0.88 -1.91
C PRO A 82 -18.05 1.40 -3.24
N PHE A 83 -17.96 2.72 -3.37
CA PHE A 83 -17.40 3.31 -4.58
C PHE A 83 -15.92 2.93 -4.75
N LEU A 84 -15.11 3.15 -3.71
CA LEU A 84 -13.72 2.75 -3.69
C LEU A 84 -13.58 1.55 -2.76
N ASP A 85 -13.18 0.41 -3.32
CA ASP A 85 -13.08 -0.83 -2.55
C ASP A 85 -11.61 -1.20 -2.31
N VAL A 86 -11.01 -1.92 -3.23
CA VAL A 86 -9.61 -2.35 -3.14
C VAL A 86 -8.82 -1.62 -4.22
N VAL A 87 -7.68 -1.06 -3.84
CA VAL A 87 -6.79 -0.39 -4.79
C VAL A 87 -5.60 -1.29 -5.07
N ARG A 88 -5.29 -1.46 -6.34
CA ARG A 88 -4.07 -2.11 -6.81
C ARG A 88 -3.20 -1.06 -7.47
N PHE A 89 -1.99 -0.90 -6.97
CA PHE A 89 -1.02 0.03 -7.53
C PHE A 89 0.14 -0.77 -8.10
N ASP A 90 0.22 -0.83 -9.43
CA ASP A 90 1.30 -1.50 -10.14
C ASP A 90 2.47 -0.54 -10.28
N PHE A 91 3.67 -0.96 -9.89
CA PHE A 91 4.86 -0.13 -9.98
C PHE A 91 6.08 -0.97 -10.31
N GLY A 92 7.15 -0.30 -10.72
CA GLY A 92 8.40 -0.99 -11.08
C GLY A 92 9.53 -0.61 -10.15
N ILE A 93 10.39 -1.57 -9.89
CA ILE A 93 11.68 -1.34 -9.23
C ILE A 93 12.76 -1.60 -10.26
N ALA A 94 13.49 -0.56 -10.65
CA ALA A 94 14.58 -0.68 -11.61
C ALA A 94 15.93 -0.80 -10.91
N GLU A 95 16.10 -0.13 -9.79
CA GLU A 95 17.40 -0.02 -9.10
C GLU A 95 17.30 -0.59 -7.67
N PRO A 96 17.70 -1.84 -7.46
CA PRO A 96 17.55 -2.49 -6.14
C PRO A 96 18.30 -1.79 -5.00
N ALA A 97 19.33 -1.01 -5.33
CA ALA A 97 20.09 -0.28 -4.32
C ALA A 97 19.34 0.95 -3.77
N GLN A 98 18.32 1.42 -4.47
CA GLN A 98 17.54 2.58 -4.07
C GLN A 98 16.39 2.18 -3.17
N HIS A 99 15.95 3.11 -2.34
CA HIS A 99 14.75 2.96 -1.54
C HIS A 99 13.54 3.49 -2.30
N TYR A 100 12.43 2.73 -2.28
CA TYR A 100 11.19 3.12 -2.94
C TYR A 100 10.14 3.38 -1.88
N HIS A 101 9.81 4.65 -1.69
CA HIS A 101 8.78 5.06 -0.74
C HIS A 101 7.46 5.27 -1.48
N LEU A 102 6.39 4.61 -1.01
CA LEU A 102 5.05 4.71 -1.57
C LEU A 102 4.12 5.39 -0.57
N PRO A 103 3.87 6.69 -0.69
CA PRO A 103 2.79 7.33 0.06
C PRO A 103 1.46 7.01 -0.61
N PHE A 104 0.52 6.48 0.16
CA PHE A 104 -0.85 6.21 -0.27
C PHE A 104 -1.78 7.12 0.52
N LYS A 105 -2.43 8.03 -0.18
CA LYS A 105 -3.36 9.01 0.42
C LYS A 105 -4.75 8.72 -0.09
N CYS A 106 -5.70 8.51 0.83
CA CYS A 106 -7.03 8.05 0.44
C CYS A 106 -8.14 8.78 1.16
N THR A 107 -9.32 8.69 0.57
CA THR A 107 -10.62 9.00 1.13
C THR A 107 -11.53 7.83 0.78
N PRO A 108 -12.78 7.79 1.28
CA PRO A 108 -13.72 6.75 0.82
C PRO A 108 -14.04 6.81 -0.68
N TRP A 109 -13.63 7.87 -1.38
CA TRP A 109 -14.03 8.09 -2.79
C TRP A 109 -12.88 8.25 -3.76
N GLY A 110 -11.62 8.25 -3.29
CA GLY A 110 -10.49 8.44 -4.19
C GLY A 110 -9.16 8.26 -3.49
N TYR A 111 -8.09 8.29 -4.27
CA TYR A 111 -6.75 8.10 -3.72
C TYR A 111 -5.69 8.71 -4.61
N SER A 112 -4.50 8.88 -4.06
CA SER A 112 -3.28 9.07 -4.83
C SER A 112 -2.18 8.15 -4.30
N CYS A 113 -1.37 7.64 -5.20
CA CYS A 113 -0.21 6.83 -4.86
C CYS A 113 0.89 7.12 -5.87
N PHE A 114 2.12 7.28 -5.39
CA PHE A 114 3.24 7.67 -6.25
C PHE A 114 4.55 7.29 -5.57
N ARG A 115 5.66 7.45 -6.27
CA ARG A 115 6.97 7.32 -5.64
C ARG A 115 7.28 8.60 -4.89
N GLY A 116 7.35 8.52 -3.57
CA GLY A 116 7.69 9.65 -2.73
C GLY A 116 9.18 9.90 -2.67
N GLY A 117 9.56 11.00 -2.04
CA GLY A 117 10.96 11.31 -1.75
C GLY A 117 11.53 10.33 -0.74
N ALA A 118 12.81 10.06 -0.88
CA ALA A 118 13.53 9.19 0.03
C ALA A 118 13.74 9.86 1.39
#